data_40a0b6ada3f757f55491968081232119
#
_entry.id   40a0b6ada3f757f55491968081232119
#
_cell.length_a   1.000
_cell.length_b   1.000
_cell.length_c   1.000
_cell.angle_alpha   90.00
_cell.angle_beta   90.00
_cell.angle_gamma   90.00
#
_symmetry.space_group_name_H-M   'P 1'
#
loop_
_entity.id
_entity.type
_entity.pdbx_description
1 polymer ?
#
loop_
_entity_poly.entity_id
_entity_poly.type
_entity_poly.pdbx_seq_one_letter_code
_entity_poly.pdbx_strand_id
1 'polypeptide(L)'
;MRSDAAPITDVIDRLKREYPDAHTELDWTNPLELLVATMLSAQTTDVRVNQVTEALFREYRTAADYAEADADELEEDIRPTGFYRNKARALQGMARALLE
;
A
#
# COMPACT_ATOMS: atom_id res chain seq x y z
N MET A 1 -23.75 5.14 -1.49
CA MET A 1 -22.94 5.30 -1.28
C MET A 1 -22.42 5.84 -0.80
N ARG A 2 -22.33 6.09 -1.00
CA ARG A 2 -21.71 6.58 -0.84
C ARG A 2 -20.86 6.81 -0.57
N SER A 3 -20.97 6.64 -0.64
CA SER A 3 -20.08 6.86 -0.19
C SER A 3 -19.36 8.03 0.00
N ASP A 4 -19.17 8.43 1.00
CA ASP A 4 -18.34 9.54 1.34
C ASP A 4 -16.87 9.21 1.25
N ALA A 5 -16.54 7.97 1.04
CA ALA A 5 -15.17 7.55 0.86
C ALA A 5 -14.65 8.08 -0.47
N ALA A 6 -13.50 8.73 -0.47
CA ALA A 6 -12.88 9.20 -1.70
C ALA A 6 -12.54 8.03 -2.60
N PRO A 7 -12.81 8.14 -3.91
CA PRO A 7 -12.36 7.12 -4.84
C PRO A 7 -10.84 6.91 -4.73
N ILE A 8 -10.40 5.69 -4.91
CA ILE A 8 -8.97 5.39 -4.82
C ILE A 8 -8.16 6.23 -5.82
N THR A 9 -8.74 6.56 -6.97
CA THR A 9 -8.06 7.42 -7.95
C THR A 9 -7.81 8.82 -7.42
N ASP A 10 -8.74 9.37 -6.63
CA ASP A 10 -8.53 10.68 -6.00
C ASP A 10 -7.44 10.63 -4.95
N VAL A 11 -7.37 9.54 -4.20
CA VAL A 11 -6.30 9.34 -3.21
C VAL A 11 -4.95 9.29 -3.91
N ILE A 12 -4.86 8.58 -5.03
CA ILE A 12 -3.62 8.47 -5.80
C ILE A 12 -3.23 9.83 -6.37
N ASP A 13 -4.18 10.58 -6.91
CA ASP A 13 -3.89 11.92 -7.43
C ASP A 13 -3.35 12.84 -6.35
N ARG A 14 -3.91 12.75 -5.15
CA ARG A 14 -3.43 13.52 -4.01
C ARG A 14 -2.00 13.13 -3.63
N LEU A 15 -1.70 11.82 -3.63
CA LEU A 15 -0.36 11.34 -3.35
C LEU A 15 0.65 11.85 -4.37
N LYS A 16 0.27 11.85 -5.64
CA LYS A 16 1.15 12.36 -6.70
C LYS A 16 1.44 13.84 -6.53
N ARG A 17 0.49 14.61 -6.06
CA ARG A 17 0.69 16.05 -5.82
C ARG A 17 1.58 16.31 -4.62
N GLU A 18 1.43 15.49 -3.56
CA GLU A 18 2.22 15.67 -2.33
C GLU A 18 3.62 15.05 -2.46
N TYR A 19 3.75 14.02 -3.28
CA TYR A 19 5.00 13.28 -3.46
C TYR A 19 5.30 13.11 -4.95
N PRO A 20 5.66 14.21 -5.63
CA PRO A 20 5.82 14.18 -7.11
C PRO A 20 6.90 13.22 -7.59
N ASP A 21 7.83 12.85 -6.73
CA ASP A 21 8.91 11.94 -7.09
C ASP A 21 8.58 10.48 -6.81
N ALA A 22 7.39 10.20 -6.28
CA ALA A 22 7.03 8.85 -5.84
C ALA A 22 6.57 7.94 -6.97
N HIS A 23 6.60 8.41 -8.21
CA HIS A 23 5.96 7.68 -9.32
C HIS A 23 6.87 6.75 -10.09
N THR A 24 8.17 6.82 -9.91
CA THR A 24 9.07 6.42 -10.97
C THR A 24 9.18 4.93 -11.24
N GLU A 25 9.68 4.17 -10.29
CA GLU A 25 10.15 2.81 -10.55
C GLU A 25 9.31 1.72 -9.89
N LEU A 26 8.24 2.11 -9.22
CA LEU A 26 7.40 1.14 -8.51
C LEU A 26 6.57 0.31 -9.49
N ASP A 27 6.53 -1.01 -9.29
CA ASP A 27 5.73 -1.93 -10.08
C ASP A 27 4.31 -2.01 -9.50
N TRP A 28 3.33 -1.83 -10.36
CA TRP A 28 1.93 -1.94 -9.96
C TRP A 28 1.06 -2.22 -11.19
N THR A 29 -0.06 -2.90 -10.97
CA THR A 29 -0.99 -3.23 -12.05
C THR A 29 -2.38 -2.62 -11.85
N ASN A 30 -2.65 -2.09 -10.66
CA ASN A 30 -3.93 -1.45 -10.36
C ASN A 30 -3.73 -0.37 -9.30
N PRO A 31 -4.72 0.52 -9.09
CA PRO A 31 -4.57 1.63 -8.14
C PRO A 31 -4.28 1.20 -6.70
N LEU A 32 -4.85 0.10 -6.25
CA LEU A 32 -4.58 -0.38 -4.89
C LEU A 32 -3.11 -0.74 -4.73
N GLU A 33 -2.54 -1.43 -5.72
CA GLU A 33 -1.13 -1.80 -5.70
C GLU A 33 -0.23 -0.57 -5.69
N LEU A 34 -0.58 0.43 -6.50
CA LEU A 34 0.19 1.68 -6.51
C LEU A 34 0.18 2.35 -5.13
N LEU A 35 -0.98 2.40 -4.51
CA LEU A 35 -1.12 3.01 -3.19
C LEU A 35 -0.27 2.26 -2.16
N VAL A 36 -0.36 0.93 -2.14
CA VAL A 36 0.42 0.10 -1.22
C VAL A 36 1.91 0.28 -1.46
N ALA A 37 2.34 0.20 -2.73
CA ALA A 37 3.75 0.35 -3.07
C ALA A 37 4.28 1.72 -2.64
N THR A 38 3.49 2.77 -2.86
CA THR A 38 3.87 4.13 -2.44
C THR A 38 4.03 4.22 -0.93
N MET A 39 3.11 3.61 -0.18
CA MET A 39 3.20 3.60 1.28
C MET A 39 4.43 2.84 1.76
N LEU A 40 4.77 1.75 1.10
CA LEU A 40 5.94 0.95 1.46
C LEU A 40 7.25 1.65 1.09
N SER A 41 7.21 2.56 0.12
CA SER A 41 8.42 3.21 -0.38
C SER A 41 8.99 4.26 0.56
N ALA A 42 8.29 4.61 1.62
CA ALA A 42 8.80 5.58 2.59
C ALA A 42 10.09 5.05 3.23
N GLN A 43 11.17 5.81 3.09
CA GLN A 43 12.48 5.51 3.67
C GLN A 43 13.10 4.19 3.21
N THR A 44 12.76 3.76 1.99
CA THR A 44 13.40 2.60 1.38
C THR A 44 13.46 2.81 -0.14
N THR A 45 14.13 1.91 -0.85
CA THR A 45 14.31 2.05 -2.29
C THR A 45 13.18 1.38 -3.06
N ASP A 46 12.93 1.84 -4.29
CA ASP A 46 11.94 1.22 -5.16
C ASP A 46 12.29 -0.24 -5.46
N VAL A 47 13.57 -0.53 -5.62
CA VAL A 47 14.03 -1.91 -5.85
C VAL A 47 13.61 -2.81 -4.68
N ARG A 48 13.83 -2.33 -3.45
CA ARG A 48 13.46 -3.10 -2.26
C ARG A 48 11.95 -3.29 -2.17
N VAL A 49 11.19 -2.23 -2.46
CA VAL A 49 9.73 -2.32 -2.46
C VAL A 49 9.27 -3.36 -3.49
N ASN A 50 9.80 -3.30 -4.71
CA ASN A 50 9.40 -4.22 -5.77
C ASN A 50 9.71 -5.67 -5.41
N GLN A 51 10.82 -5.92 -4.74
CA GLN A 51 11.16 -7.27 -4.27
C GLN A 51 10.13 -7.82 -3.30
N VAL A 52 9.60 -6.95 -2.44
CA VAL A 52 8.58 -7.32 -1.46
C VAL A 52 7.22 -7.46 -2.11
N THR A 53 6.83 -6.52 -2.96
CA THR A 53 5.49 -6.50 -3.52
C THR A 53 5.24 -7.60 -4.54
N GLU A 54 6.28 -8.16 -5.14
CA GLU A 54 6.12 -9.28 -6.05
C GLU A 54 5.34 -10.42 -5.40
N ALA A 55 5.70 -10.81 -4.19
CA ALA A 55 4.99 -11.85 -3.46
C ALA A 55 3.74 -11.29 -2.77
N LEU A 56 3.84 -10.08 -2.23
CA LEU A 56 2.75 -9.46 -1.49
C LEU A 56 1.49 -9.33 -2.34
N PHE A 57 1.63 -8.88 -3.58
CA PHE A 57 0.48 -8.65 -4.46
C PHE A 57 -0.15 -9.94 -4.97
N ARG A 58 0.53 -11.06 -4.87
CA ARG A 58 -0.07 -12.36 -5.15
C ARG A 58 -0.99 -12.82 -4.02
N GLU A 59 -0.63 -12.44 -2.81
CA GLU A 59 -1.33 -12.85 -1.59
C GLU A 59 -2.46 -11.89 -1.23
N TYR A 60 -2.22 -10.59 -1.37
CA TYR A 60 -3.15 -9.53 -0.99
C TYR A 60 -3.67 -8.87 -2.25
N ARG A 61 -4.89 -9.23 -2.65
CA ARG A 61 -5.46 -8.81 -3.93
C ARG A 61 -6.49 -7.69 -3.81
N THR A 62 -7.08 -7.52 -2.63
CA THR A 62 -8.14 -6.54 -2.38
C THR A 62 -7.88 -5.79 -1.08
N ALA A 63 -8.59 -4.67 -0.91
CA ALA A 63 -8.53 -3.93 0.35
C ALA A 63 -8.94 -4.81 1.53
N ALA A 64 -9.94 -5.68 1.32
CA ALA A 64 -10.38 -6.60 2.37
C ALA A 64 -9.25 -7.54 2.82
N ASP A 65 -8.42 -7.98 1.88
CA ASP A 65 -7.31 -8.86 2.22
C ASP A 65 -6.36 -8.20 3.23
N TYR A 66 -6.03 -6.93 3.01
CA TYR A 66 -5.18 -6.19 3.95
C TYR A 66 -5.90 -5.93 5.27
N ALA A 67 -7.15 -5.53 5.21
CA ALA A 67 -7.91 -5.18 6.41
C ALA A 67 -8.09 -6.38 7.33
N GLU A 68 -8.25 -7.57 6.76
CA GLU A 68 -8.52 -8.80 7.51
C GLU A 68 -7.25 -9.59 7.82
N ALA A 69 -6.10 -9.14 7.33
CA ALA A 69 -4.85 -9.84 7.53
C ALA A 69 -4.46 -9.90 9.00
N ASP A 70 -3.80 -10.97 9.39
CA ASP A 70 -3.14 -11.03 10.67
C ASP A 70 -2.01 -10.01 10.68
N ALA A 71 -2.00 -9.13 11.69
CA ALA A 71 -1.03 -8.04 11.74
C ALA A 71 0.41 -8.56 11.76
N ASP A 72 0.67 -9.64 12.49
CA ASP A 72 2.02 -10.19 12.59
C ASP A 72 2.48 -10.76 11.25
N GLU A 73 1.58 -11.42 10.52
CA GLU A 73 1.91 -11.95 9.21
C GLU A 73 2.19 -10.83 8.21
N LEU A 74 1.36 -9.78 8.22
CA LEU A 74 1.56 -8.65 7.33
C LEU A 74 2.89 -7.95 7.63
N GLU A 75 3.20 -7.77 8.92
CA GLU A 75 4.49 -7.19 9.33
C GLU A 75 5.66 -7.99 8.77
N GLU A 76 5.58 -9.32 8.88
CA GLU A 76 6.63 -10.20 8.37
C GLU A 76 6.78 -10.07 6.85
N ASP A 77 5.64 -10.01 6.15
CA ASP A 77 5.62 -9.93 4.69
C ASP A 77 6.29 -8.65 4.17
N ILE A 78 6.17 -7.55 4.89
CA ILE A 78 6.72 -6.25 4.46
C ILE A 78 7.99 -5.85 5.19
N ARG A 79 8.49 -6.71 6.07
CA ARG A 79 9.63 -6.41 6.93
C ARG A 79 10.85 -5.84 6.21
N PRO A 80 11.25 -6.35 5.03
CA PRO A 80 12.43 -5.81 4.36
C PRO A 80 12.34 -4.36 3.95
N THR A 81 11.13 -3.77 3.90
CA THR A 81 10.98 -2.35 3.55
C THR A 81 11.29 -1.42 4.73
N GLY A 82 11.51 -1.96 5.92
CA GLY A 82 11.76 -1.16 7.12
C GLY A 82 10.52 -0.52 7.70
N PHE A 83 10.58 -0.13 8.96
CA PHE A 83 9.45 0.48 9.67
C PHE A 83 8.16 -0.32 9.49
N TYR A 84 8.30 -1.65 9.48
CA TYR A 84 7.23 -2.55 9.08
C TYR A 84 6.02 -2.52 10.01
N ARG A 85 6.21 -2.27 11.31
CA ARG A 85 5.07 -2.20 12.24
C ARG A 85 4.18 -1.02 11.93
N ASN A 86 4.79 0.15 11.72
CA ASN A 86 4.04 1.36 11.39
C ASN A 86 3.42 1.24 9.99
N LYS A 87 4.16 0.67 9.05
CA LYS A 87 3.66 0.49 7.69
C LYS A 87 2.49 -0.50 7.65
N ALA A 88 2.58 -1.62 8.37
CA ALA A 88 1.48 -2.58 8.42
C ALA A 88 0.23 -1.95 9.01
N ARG A 89 0.38 -1.18 10.08
CA ARG A 89 -0.73 -0.48 10.69
C ARG A 89 -1.36 0.52 9.72
N ALA A 90 -0.53 1.27 9.01
CA ALA A 90 -0.99 2.23 8.01
C ALA A 90 -1.71 1.54 6.86
N LEU A 91 -1.17 0.43 6.38
CA LEU A 91 -1.82 -0.35 5.30
C LEU A 91 -3.20 -0.83 5.73
N GLN A 92 -3.31 -1.37 6.93
CA GLN A 92 -4.60 -1.86 7.43
C GLN A 92 -5.58 -0.72 7.65
N GLY A 93 -5.10 0.41 8.16
CA GLY A 93 -5.93 1.60 8.33
C GLY A 93 -6.46 2.12 7.00
N MET A 94 -5.58 2.19 6.00
CA MET A 94 -5.95 2.61 4.66
C MET A 94 -6.99 1.65 4.06
N ALA A 95 -6.74 0.35 4.19
CA ALA A 95 -7.64 -0.66 3.63
C ALA A 95 -9.03 -0.59 4.26
N ARG A 96 -9.10 -0.40 5.58
CA ARG A 96 -10.38 -0.23 6.26
C ARG A 96 -11.11 1.01 5.78
N ALA A 97 -10.39 2.10 5.58
CA ALA A 97 -10.97 3.34 5.08
C ALA A 97 -11.56 3.14 3.68
N LEU A 98 -10.90 2.38 2.82
CA LEU A 98 -11.40 2.09 1.48
C LEU A 98 -12.67 1.24 1.49
N LEU A 99 -12.88 0.45 2.53
CA LEU A 99 -14.04 -0.43 2.65
C LEU A 99 -15.27 0.26 3.27
N GLU A 100 -15.10 1.46 3.78
CA GLU A 100 -16.22 2.20 4.40
C GLU A 100 -17.21 2.72 3.35
#